data_1c683fe37e47746e7528b23a8a1b1ff7
#
_entry.id   1c683fe37e47746e7528b23a8a1b1ff7
#
_cell.length_a   1.000
_cell.length_b   1.000
_cell.length_c   1.000
_cell.angle_alpha   90.00
_cell.angle_beta   90.00
_cell.angle_gamma   90.00
#
_symmetry.space_group_name_H-M   'P 1'
#
loop_
_entity.id
_entity.type
_entity.pdbx_description
1 polymer ?
#
loop_
_entity_poly.entity_id
_entity_poly.type
_entity_poly.pdbx_seq_one_letter_code
_entity_poly.pdbx_strand_id
1 'polypeptide(L)'
;MIFTDLEEQPADKILALMSAFNDDPREQKLDLGVGVYKDPTGVTPIMRSIKAAEKKWWEIERSKSYVGLVGDPAFSDAIISLVLGGGTPRKL
;
A
#
# COMPACT_ATOMS: atom_id res chain seq x y z
N MET A 1 -4.40 -9.15 -39.73
CA MET A 1 -5.12 -9.22 -38.43
C MET A 1 -4.84 -7.95 -37.64
N ILE A 2 -5.80 -7.47 -36.91
CA ILE A 2 -5.71 -6.25 -36.10
C ILE A 2 -4.54 -6.27 -35.10
N PHE A 3 -4.06 -7.44 -34.68
CA PHE A 3 -3.02 -7.58 -33.67
C PHE A 3 -1.61 -7.89 -34.20
N THR A 4 -1.43 -7.90 -35.52
CA THR A 4 -0.13 -8.26 -36.16
C THR A 4 0.95 -7.21 -35.94
N ASP A 5 0.55 -5.97 -35.67
CA ASP A 5 1.44 -4.81 -35.52
C ASP A 5 1.66 -4.43 -34.02
N LEU A 6 1.18 -5.27 -33.09
CA LEU A 6 1.43 -5.04 -31.67
C LEU A 6 2.83 -5.51 -31.30
N GLU A 7 3.63 -4.59 -30.79
CA GLU A 7 4.91 -4.93 -30.19
C GLU A 7 4.72 -5.51 -28.80
N GLU A 8 5.46 -6.57 -28.48
CA GLU A 8 5.50 -7.13 -27.13
C GLU A 8 6.04 -6.09 -26.15
N GLN A 9 5.28 -5.78 -25.12
CA GLN A 9 5.70 -4.85 -24.08
C GLN A 9 6.68 -5.53 -23.14
N PRO A 10 7.74 -4.83 -22.67
CA PRO A 10 8.67 -5.39 -21.71
C PRO A 10 7.96 -5.70 -20.38
N ALA A 11 8.43 -6.73 -19.69
CA ALA A 11 7.96 -7.07 -18.35
C ALA A 11 8.12 -5.89 -17.39
N ASP A 12 7.23 -5.79 -16.39
CA ASP A 12 7.34 -4.79 -15.34
C ASP A 12 8.65 -4.97 -14.58
N LYS A 13 9.49 -3.93 -14.58
CA LYS A 13 10.84 -3.98 -14.01
C LYS A 13 10.84 -4.15 -12.49
N ILE A 14 9.83 -3.63 -11.80
CA ILE A 14 9.70 -3.74 -10.33
C ILE A 14 9.33 -5.18 -9.95
N LEU A 15 8.34 -5.76 -10.64
CA LEU A 15 7.94 -7.14 -10.42
C LEU A 15 9.06 -8.12 -10.79
N ALA A 16 9.82 -7.82 -11.84
CA ALA A 16 11.00 -8.61 -12.22
C ALA A 16 12.09 -8.62 -11.12
N LEU A 17 12.29 -7.51 -10.41
CA LEU A 17 13.21 -7.45 -9.26
C LEU A 17 12.75 -8.34 -8.10
N MET A 18 11.46 -8.40 -7.82
CA MET A 18 10.92 -9.29 -6.78
C MET A 18 11.15 -10.75 -7.13
N SER A 19 10.92 -11.15 -8.38
CA SER A 19 11.21 -12.52 -8.85
C SER A 19 12.69 -12.82 -8.77
N ALA A 20 13.56 -11.93 -9.23
CA ALA A 20 15.00 -12.10 -9.17
C ALA A 20 15.51 -12.25 -7.73
N PHE A 21 14.96 -11.50 -6.78
CA PHE A 21 15.30 -11.67 -5.37
C PHE A 21 14.86 -13.03 -4.83
N ASN A 22 13.67 -13.49 -5.16
CA ASN A 22 13.16 -14.78 -4.71
C ASN A 22 13.97 -15.95 -5.28
N ASP A 23 14.35 -15.86 -6.56
CA ASP A 23 15.08 -16.90 -7.28
C ASP A 23 16.58 -16.95 -6.93
N ASP A 24 17.11 -15.91 -6.29
CA ASP A 24 18.50 -15.85 -5.86
C ASP A 24 18.75 -16.86 -4.71
N PRO A 25 19.62 -17.86 -4.90
CA PRO A 25 19.85 -18.92 -3.90
C PRO A 25 20.71 -18.48 -2.71
N ARG A 26 21.28 -17.26 -2.73
CA ARG A 26 22.14 -16.78 -1.64
C ARG A 26 21.35 -16.54 -0.38
N GLU A 27 21.84 -17.03 0.75
CA GLU A 27 21.22 -16.80 2.06
C GLU A 27 21.37 -15.34 2.53
N GLN A 28 22.52 -14.74 2.26
CA GLN A 28 22.80 -13.34 2.59
C GLN A 28 22.39 -12.44 1.43
N LYS A 29 21.15 -12.03 1.42
CA LYS A 29 20.58 -11.11 0.43
C LYS A 29 19.62 -10.13 1.07
N LEU A 30 19.55 -8.91 0.53
CA LEU A 30 18.64 -7.86 0.95
C LEU A 30 17.76 -7.44 -0.22
N ASP A 31 16.46 -7.34 0.03
CA ASP A 31 15.49 -6.80 -0.92
C ASP A 31 15.33 -5.30 -0.70
N LEU A 32 15.87 -4.51 -1.61
CA LEU A 32 15.76 -3.05 -1.62
C LEU A 32 14.91 -2.54 -2.78
N GLY A 33 14.21 -3.44 -3.47
CA GLY A 33 13.43 -3.11 -4.68
C GLY A 33 12.17 -2.32 -4.40
N VAL A 34 11.57 -2.48 -3.21
CA VAL A 34 10.36 -1.78 -2.80
C VAL A 34 10.54 -1.23 -1.39
N GLY A 35 10.14 0.04 -1.21
CA GLY A 35 10.21 0.73 0.09
C GLY A 35 9.12 0.26 1.05
N VAL A 36 9.23 -0.96 1.56
CA VAL A 36 8.34 -1.53 2.56
C VAL A 36 9.14 -2.03 3.76
N TYR A 37 8.64 -1.76 4.96
CA TYR A 37 9.26 -2.29 6.17
C TYR A 37 9.20 -3.82 6.20
N LYS A 38 10.33 -4.44 6.50
CA LYS A 38 10.43 -5.88 6.79
C LYS A 38 11.11 -6.10 8.12
N ASP A 39 10.58 -7.03 8.91
CA ASP A 39 11.22 -7.45 10.15
C ASP A 39 12.47 -8.33 9.90
N PRO A 40 13.23 -8.71 10.93
CA PRO A 40 14.41 -9.55 10.77
C PRO A 40 14.14 -10.92 10.12
N THR A 41 12.89 -11.37 10.07
CA THR A 41 12.49 -12.63 9.41
C THR A 41 12.06 -12.42 7.96
N GLY A 42 12.08 -11.17 7.45
CA GLY A 42 11.69 -10.82 6.09
C GLY A 42 10.17 -10.63 5.90
N VAL A 43 9.40 -10.60 6.98
CA VAL A 43 7.95 -10.42 6.95
C VAL A 43 7.58 -8.95 7.12
N THR A 44 6.58 -8.48 6.40
CA THR A 44 5.95 -7.18 6.61
C THR A 44 4.80 -7.36 7.61
N PRO A 45 4.99 -7.04 8.90
CA PRO A 45 3.98 -7.28 9.91
C PRO A 45 2.81 -6.30 9.76
N ILE A 46 1.62 -6.76 10.09
CA ILE A 46 0.44 -5.90 10.18
C ILE A 46 0.36 -5.34 11.59
N MET A 47 0.28 -4.01 11.73
CA MET A 47 0.11 -3.36 13.01
C MET A 47 -1.18 -3.81 13.70
N ARG A 48 -1.12 -4.03 15.01
CA ARG A 48 -2.30 -4.45 15.81
C ARG A 48 -3.45 -3.46 15.73
N SER A 49 -3.15 -2.16 15.67
CA SER A 49 -4.14 -1.10 15.47
C SER A 49 -4.86 -1.22 14.13
N ILE A 50 -4.16 -1.57 13.07
CA ILE A 50 -4.74 -1.80 11.74
C ILE A 50 -5.66 -3.03 11.77
N LYS A 51 -5.23 -4.13 12.37
CA LYS A 51 -6.07 -5.33 12.54
C LYS A 51 -7.36 -5.04 13.29
N ALA A 52 -7.28 -4.27 14.37
CA ALA A 52 -8.46 -3.86 15.14
C ALA A 52 -9.40 -2.95 14.34
N ALA A 53 -8.83 -2.01 13.57
CA ALA A 53 -9.59 -1.11 12.71
C ALA A 53 -10.30 -1.87 11.57
N GLU A 54 -9.62 -2.82 10.91
CA GLU A 54 -10.21 -3.67 9.87
C GLU A 54 -11.42 -4.45 10.40
N LYS A 55 -11.28 -5.07 11.57
CA LYS A 55 -12.37 -5.80 12.21
C LYS A 55 -13.56 -4.89 12.51
N LYS A 56 -13.30 -3.73 13.12
CA LYS A 56 -14.35 -2.76 13.43
C LYS A 56 -15.03 -2.24 12.15
N TRP A 57 -14.26 -1.97 11.10
CA TRP A 57 -14.80 -1.51 9.83
C TRP A 57 -15.71 -2.57 9.22
N TRP A 58 -15.29 -3.82 9.19
CA TRP A 58 -16.10 -4.94 8.70
C TRP A 58 -17.45 -5.06 9.45
N GLU A 59 -17.45 -4.81 10.75
CA GLU A 59 -18.68 -4.89 11.58
C GLU A 59 -19.66 -3.74 11.29
N ILE A 60 -19.16 -2.53 11.01
CA ILE A 60 -20.00 -1.32 10.89
C ILE A 60 -20.31 -0.93 9.44
N GLU A 61 -19.47 -1.33 8.48
CA GLU A 61 -19.65 -0.94 7.08
C GLU A 61 -20.93 -1.52 6.52
N ARG A 62 -21.71 -0.67 5.83
CA ARG A 62 -23.01 -1.04 5.26
C ARG A 62 -23.09 -0.86 3.75
N SER A 63 -22.11 -0.23 3.13
CA SER A 63 -22.12 0.11 1.71
C SER A 63 -20.72 0.21 1.15
N LYS A 64 -20.57 -0.12 -0.13
CA LYS A 64 -19.37 0.07 -0.96
C LYS A 64 -19.61 1.14 -2.03
N SER A 65 -20.29 2.22 -1.68
CA SER A 65 -20.54 3.32 -2.59
C SER A 65 -19.27 4.13 -2.88
N TYR A 66 -19.29 4.86 -4.00
CA TYR A 66 -18.20 5.77 -4.36
C TYR A 66 -18.09 6.93 -3.36
N VAL A 67 -16.85 7.39 -3.16
CA VAL A 67 -16.55 8.65 -2.47
C VAL A 67 -16.24 9.74 -3.51
N GLY A 68 -16.35 11.02 -3.10
CA GLY A 68 -15.98 12.15 -3.97
C GLY A 68 -14.48 12.22 -4.23
N LEU A 69 -14.07 13.14 -5.12
CA LEU A 69 -12.66 13.33 -5.50
C LEU A 69 -11.75 13.67 -4.32
N VAL A 70 -12.26 14.37 -3.32
CA VAL A 70 -11.52 14.71 -2.09
C VAL A 70 -11.42 13.57 -1.09
N GLY A 71 -12.08 12.43 -1.36
CA GLY A 71 -12.12 11.30 -0.45
C GLY A 71 -13.07 11.46 0.72
N ASP A 72 -12.85 10.66 1.77
CA ASP A 72 -13.64 10.70 2.99
C ASP A 72 -13.16 11.83 3.91
N PRO A 73 -14.05 12.78 4.32
CA PRO A 73 -13.68 13.89 5.21
C PRO A 73 -13.16 13.41 6.58
N ALA A 74 -13.74 12.34 7.14
CA ALA A 74 -13.31 11.80 8.42
C ALA A 74 -11.89 11.21 8.35
N PHE A 75 -11.55 10.57 7.23
CA PHE A 75 -10.17 10.11 6.96
C PHE A 75 -9.20 11.31 6.90
N SER A 76 -9.55 12.34 6.16
CA SER A 76 -8.72 13.56 6.02
C SER A 76 -8.49 14.24 7.36
N ASP A 77 -9.53 14.37 8.18
CA ASP A 77 -9.44 14.95 9.53
C ASP A 77 -8.54 14.13 10.45
N ALA A 78 -8.66 12.82 10.41
CA ALA A 78 -7.82 11.92 11.20
C ALA A 78 -6.35 12.00 10.79
N ILE A 79 -6.04 12.05 9.49
CA ILE A 79 -4.68 12.18 8.97
C ILE A 79 -4.07 13.55 9.32
N ILE A 80 -4.83 14.63 9.19
CA ILE A 80 -4.39 15.98 9.59
C ILE A 80 -4.02 15.98 11.08
N SER A 81 -4.88 15.43 11.92
CA SER A 81 -4.64 15.35 13.37
C SER A 81 -3.42 14.49 13.71
N LEU A 82 -3.23 13.37 13.00
CA LEU A 82 -2.10 12.46 13.22
C LEU A 82 -0.77 13.08 12.81
N VAL A 83 -0.73 13.73 11.64
CA VAL A 83 0.53 14.22 11.03
C VAL A 83 0.91 15.61 11.55
N LEU A 84 -0.05 16.51 11.70
CA LEU A 84 0.17 17.92 12.03
C LEU A 84 -0.17 18.27 13.49
N GLY A 85 -0.78 17.36 14.23
CA GLY A 85 -1.25 17.58 15.60
C GLY A 85 -2.61 18.30 15.68
N GLY A 86 -3.27 18.17 16.83
CA GLY A 86 -4.66 18.62 17.05
C GLY A 86 -4.88 20.13 17.11
N GLY A 87 -3.87 20.96 16.97
CA GLY A 87 -3.97 22.43 17.01
C GLY A 87 -3.87 23.14 15.67
N THR A 88 -3.78 22.41 14.55
CA THR A 88 -3.58 23.01 13.22
C THR A 88 -4.90 23.57 12.67
N PRO A 89 -4.91 24.84 12.19
CA PRO A 89 -6.10 25.41 11.57
C PRO A 89 -6.49 24.64 10.31
N ARG A 90 -7.76 24.28 10.20
CA ARG A 90 -8.37 23.56 9.06
C ARG A 90 -8.57 24.43 7.81
N LYS A 91 -7.86 25.53 7.67
CA LYS A 91 -7.97 26.41 6.49
C LYS A 91 -6.76 26.20 5.59
N LEU A 92 -6.97 25.39 4.58
CA LEU A 92 -6.29 25.52 3.30
C LEU A 92 -7.21 26.22 2.33
#